data_cfe71b02c69328b32f796073980ebb2c
#
_entry.id   cfe71b02c69328b32f796073980ebb2c
#
_cell.length_a   1.000
_cell.length_b   1.000
_cell.length_c   1.000
_cell.angle_alpha   90.00
_cell.angle_beta   90.00
_cell.angle_gamma   90.00
#
_symmetry.space_group_name_H-M   'P 1'
#
loop_
_entity.id
_entity.type
_entity.pdbx_description
1 polymer ?
#
loop_
_entity_poly.entity_id
_entity_poly.type
_entity_poly.pdbx_seq_one_letter_code
_entity_poly.pdbx_strand_id
1 'polypeptide(L)'
;MDDSKKIPVGIIGASGYGGVQLVRLLLEHPQLEIAYLGGDSSAGKSFGDLYPHLGHRANLKIEPIDLEIIGDRCEAVFLSLPNGLACKMAPRLLEKGCKVLDLSADYRFANLETYQSWYGVEREDVQVARDAVYGLPELYRDRIRSAQLIGCPGCYPTATLLGLSPLMKQGLIIPESTXIDAKSGTSGGGRKASTHLLLAEADNSIGAYGVARHRHTPEIEQICSDLAGHEVLVQFTPHLMPMVRGILSTIYATLRDPGLVREDLITIYQAFYRNAPWVNILPSRTYPQTKWVCGSNLCQIGIEVDSRTGRVIVMSAIDNLLKGQAGQAVQC
;
A
#
# COMPACT_ATOMS: atom_id res chain seq x y z
N MET A 1 0.90 0.56 -34.18
CA MET A 1 0.67 0.97 -32.77
C MET A 1 -0.84 1.10 -32.60
N ASP A 2 -1.38 0.40 -31.63
CA ASP A 2 -2.83 0.43 -31.39
C ASP A 2 -3.17 1.84 -30.83
N ASP A 3 -3.93 2.59 -31.60
CA ASP A 3 -4.32 3.97 -31.28
C ASP A 3 -5.59 3.95 -30.40
N SER A 4 -5.65 2.97 -29.49
CA SER A 4 -6.78 2.89 -28.54
C SER A 4 -6.75 4.13 -27.64
N LYS A 5 -7.90 4.78 -27.51
CA LYS A 5 -8.06 5.97 -26.68
C LYS A 5 -7.66 5.66 -25.25
N LYS A 6 -6.74 6.43 -24.70
CA LYS A 6 -6.33 6.26 -23.29
C LYS A 6 -7.46 6.64 -22.34
N ILE A 7 -7.49 5.97 -21.20
CA ILE A 7 -8.47 6.23 -20.14
C ILE A 7 -8.04 7.49 -19.39
N PRO A 8 -8.88 8.53 -19.33
CA PRO A 8 -8.52 9.76 -18.63
C PRO A 8 -8.65 9.58 -17.12
N VAL A 9 -7.60 9.92 -16.38
CA VAL A 9 -7.56 9.76 -14.93
C VAL A 9 -7.24 11.08 -14.23
N GLY A 10 -7.79 11.25 -13.04
CA GLY A 10 -7.51 12.37 -12.17
C GLY A 10 -6.65 11.96 -10.98
N ILE A 11 -5.85 12.90 -10.48
CA ILE A 11 -5.11 12.72 -9.22
C ILE A 11 -5.44 13.90 -8.32
N ILE A 12 -6.01 13.65 -7.15
CA ILE A 12 -6.23 14.67 -6.13
C ILE A 12 -5.16 14.46 -5.04
N GLY A 13 -4.41 15.53 -4.73
CA GLY A 13 -3.29 15.45 -3.80
C GLY A 13 -1.95 15.14 -4.50
N ALA A 14 -1.79 15.63 -5.73
CA ALA A 14 -0.64 15.31 -6.57
C ALA A 14 0.71 15.76 -5.99
N SER A 15 0.72 16.79 -5.12
CA SER A 15 1.98 17.37 -4.62
C SER A 15 2.60 16.64 -3.42
N GLY A 16 1.96 15.58 -2.92
CA GLY A 16 2.56 14.70 -1.90
C GLY A 16 3.48 13.64 -2.51
N TYR A 17 4.22 12.91 -1.67
CA TYR A 17 5.12 11.84 -2.18
C TYR A 17 4.36 10.76 -2.97
N GLY A 18 3.20 10.35 -2.49
CA GLY A 18 2.36 9.40 -3.24
C GLY A 18 1.91 9.96 -4.58
N GLY A 19 1.46 11.22 -4.56
CA GLY A 19 0.99 11.91 -5.76
C GLY A 19 2.09 12.04 -6.82
N VAL A 20 3.31 12.41 -6.43
CA VAL A 20 4.40 12.54 -7.41
C VAL A 20 4.76 11.19 -8.02
N GLN A 21 4.67 10.09 -7.26
CA GLN A 21 4.90 8.76 -7.82
C GLN A 21 3.77 8.34 -8.75
N LEU A 22 2.50 8.70 -8.44
CA LEU A 22 1.38 8.48 -9.36
C LEU A 22 1.63 9.21 -10.69
N VAL A 23 1.97 10.50 -10.62
CA VAL A 23 2.24 11.27 -11.85
C VAL A 23 3.36 10.58 -12.65
N ARG A 24 4.47 10.22 -12.00
CA ARG A 24 5.61 9.57 -12.66
C ARG A 24 5.20 8.28 -13.39
N LEU A 25 4.40 7.44 -12.71
CA LEU A 25 3.95 6.17 -13.29
C LEU A 25 2.97 6.40 -14.45
N LEU A 26 2.05 7.35 -14.28
CA LEU A 26 0.99 7.60 -15.28
C LEU A 26 1.52 8.28 -16.52
N LEU A 27 2.58 9.10 -16.42
CA LEU A 27 3.23 9.69 -17.59
C LEU A 27 3.80 8.63 -18.53
N GLU A 28 4.16 7.46 -17.99
CA GLU A 28 4.72 6.34 -18.76
C GLU A 28 3.68 5.25 -19.07
N HIS A 29 2.45 5.40 -18.56
CA HIS A 29 1.46 4.32 -18.66
C HIS A 29 0.91 4.19 -20.08
N PRO A 30 0.87 2.99 -20.66
CA PRO A 30 0.42 2.84 -22.05
C PRO A 30 -1.07 3.10 -22.25
N GLN A 31 -1.91 2.87 -21.23
CA GLN A 31 -3.37 2.89 -21.37
C GLN A 31 -4.05 4.02 -20.58
N LEU A 32 -3.31 4.74 -19.73
CA LEU A 32 -3.88 5.81 -18.91
C LEU A 32 -3.27 7.15 -19.29
N GLU A 33 -4.05 8.23 -19.19
CA GLU A 33 -3.53 9.60 -19.36
C GLU A 33 -4.05 10.51 -18.24
N ILE A 34 -3.19 11.41 -17.80
CA ILE A 34 -3.55 12.35 -16.74
C ILE A 34 -4.41 13.47 -17.34
N ALA A 35 -5.71 13.48 -16.97
CA ALA A 35 -6.67 14.49 -17.43
C ALA A 35 -6.86 15.60 -16.40
N TYR A 36 -6.50 15.36 -15.12
CA TYR A 36 -6.69 16.34 -14.05
C TYR A 36 -5.68 16.13 -12.93
N LEU A 37 -5.01 17.23 -12.53
CA LEU A 37 -4.22 17.23 -11.28
C LEU A 37 -4.87 18.19 -10.31
N GLY A 38 -5.50 17.66 -9.27
CA GLY A 38 -6.16 18.48 -8.24
C GLY A 38 -5.25 18.73 -7.05
N GLY A 39 -5.21 19.99 -6.62
CA GLY A 39 -4.48 20.37 -5.42
C GLY A 39 -5.09 21.58 -4.77
N ASP A 40 -4.88 21.72 -3.47
CA ASP A 40 -5.37 22.88 -2.69
C ASP A 40 -4.27 23.96 -2.65
N SER A 41 -3.28 23.80 -1.77
CA SER A 41 -2.21 24.78 -1.57
C SER A 41 -1.27 24.96 -2.78
N SER A 42 -1.31 24.02 -3.71
CA SER A 42 -0.48 24.07 -4.93
C SER A 42 -1.27 24.46 -6.18
N ALA A 43 -2.56 24.77 -6.06
CA ALA A 43 -3.40 25.17 -7.20
C ALA A 43 -2.80 26.38 -7.92
N GLY A 44 -2.84 26.36 -9.25
CA GLY A 44 -2.31 27.42 -10.11
C GLY A 44 -0.84 27.22 -10.50
N LYS A 45 -0.11 26.37 -9.81
CA LYS A 45 1.32 26.10 -10.11
C LYS A 45 1.46 25.04 -11.20
N SER A 46 2.58 25.08 -11.90
CA SER A 46 2.97 23.97 -12.76
C SER A 46 3.53 22.84 -11.91
N PHE A 47 3.13 21.61 -12.19
CA PHE A 47 3.65 20.44 -11.49
C PHE A 47 5.16 20.28 -11.76
N GLY A 48 5.62 20.61 -12.97
CA GLY A 48 7.03 20.59 -13.34
C GLY A 48 7.87 21.56 -12.51
N ASP A 49 7.30 22.69 -12.08
CA ASP A 49 8.01 23.62 -11.20
C ASP A 49 8.22 23.06 -9.80
N LEU A 50 7.27 22.25 -9.33
CA LEU A 50 7.40 21.57 -8.04
C LEU A 50 8.36 20.38 -8.10
N TYR A 51 8.43 19.72 -9.25
CA TYR A 51 9.19 18.48 -9.45
C TYR A 51 9.98 18.51 -10.76
N PRO A 52 10.99 19.41 -10.87
CA PRO A 52 11.73 19.60 -12.13
C PRO A 52 12.43 18.35 -12.66
N HIS A 53 12.74 17.40 -11.79
CA HIS A 53 13.41 16.15 -12.17
C HIS A 53 12.55 15.25 -13.07
N LEU A 54 11.24 15.52 -13.19
CA LEU A 54 10.34 14.76 -14.07
C LEU A 54 10.37 15.28 -15.52
N GLY A 55 11.04 16.40 -15.74
CA GLY A 55 11.24 16.95 -17.08
C GLY A 55 9.99 17.61 -17.68
N HIS A 56 10.09 17.94 -18.95
CA HIS A 56 9.06 18.70 -19.68
C HIS A 56 7.71 17.97 -19.78
N ARG A 57 7.71 16.64 -19.69
CA ARG A 57 6.46 15.87 -19.76
C ARG A 57 5.56 16.07 -18.54
N ALA A 58 6.14 16.53 -17.43
CA ALA A 58 5.39 16.83 -16.21
C ALA A 58 4.95 18.30 -16.13
N ASN A 59 4.99 19.02 -17.25
CA ASN A 59 4.55 20.43 -17.29
C ASN A 59 3.02 20.49 -17.35
N LEU A 60 2.40 20.00 -16.27
CA LEU A 60 0.94 19.90 -16.10
C LEU A 60 0.52 20.94 -15.07
N LYS A 61 -0.58 21.61 -15.33
CA LYS A 61 -1.13 22.59 -14.37
C LYS A 61 -1.85 21.89 -13.23
N ILE A 62 -1.59 22.32 -12.01
CA ILE A 62 -2.36 21.87 -10.86
C ILE A 62 -3.58 22.78 -10.75
N GLU A 63 -4.77 22.19 -10.79
CA GLU A 63 -6.05 22.90 -10.77
C GLU A 63 -6.64 22.85 -9.36
N PRO A 64 -7.52 23.80 -9.00
CA PRO A 64 -8.28 23.70 -7.76
C PRO A 64 -9.12 22.41 -7.74
N ILE A 65 -9.41 21.89 -6.55
CA ILE A 65 -10.24 20.68 -6.44
C ILE A 65 -11.69 21.04 -6.73
N ASP A 66 -12.20 20.59 -7.86
CA ASP A 66 -13.60 20.77 -8.27
C ASP A 66 -14.14 19.39 -8.72
N LEU A 67 -14.96 18.78 -7.87
CA LEU A 67 -15.43 17.41 -8.07
C LEU A 67 -16.36 17.29 -9.29
N GLU A 68 -17.05 18.38 -9.67
CA GLU A 68 -17.90 18.37 -10.86
C GLU A 68 -17.04 18.27 -12.13
N ILE A 69 -16.04 19.14 -12.22
CA ILE A 69 -15.12 19.16 -13.37
C ILE A 69 -14.32 17.84 -13.44
N ILE A 70 -13.84 17.36 -12.29
CA ILE A 70 -13.09 16.11 -12.22
C ILE A 70 -13.97 14.95 -12.70
N GLY A 71 -15.21 14.89 -12.20
CA GLY A 71 -16.16 13.83 -12.58
C GLY A 71 -16.53 13.84 -14.05
N ASP A 72 -16.56 15.02 -14.67
CA ASP A 72 -16.87 15.13 -16.11
C ASP A 72 -15.67 14.79 -17.00
N ARG A 73 -14.44 14.95 -16.48
CA ARG A 73 -13.20 14.78 -17.27
C ARG A 73 -12.51 13.43 -17.06
N CYS A 74 -12.83 12.70 -15.98
CA CYS A 74 -12.05 11.51 -15.59
C CYS A 74 -12.95 10.28 -15.45
N GLU A 75 -12.46 9.14 -15.94
CA GLU A 75 -13.11 7.85 -15.71
C GLU A 75 -12.66 7.21 -14.40
N ALA A 76 -11.45 7.55 -13.92
CA ALA A 76 -10.96 7.08 -12.63
C ALA A 76 -10.21 8.19 -11.91
N VAL A 77 -10.25 8.18 -10.58
CA VAL A 77 -9.61 9.23 -9.76
C VAL A 77 -8.82 8.59 -8.62
N PHE A 78 -7.56 8.97 -8.53
CA PHE A 78 -6.68 8.59 -7.43
C PHE A 78 -6.73 9.66 -6.35
N LEU A 79 -7.08 9.27 -5.13
CA LEU A 79 -7.12 10.17 -3.97
C LEU A 79 -5.86 9.95 -3.11
N SER A 80 -4.87 10.84 -3.25
CA SER A 80 -3.62 10.78 -2.49
C SER A 80 -3.67 11.86 -1.40
N LEU A 81 -4.55 11.67 -0.43
CA LEU A 81 -4.96 12.68 0.54
C LEU A 81 -4.68 12.23 1.98
N PRO A 82 -4.60 13.17 2.92
CA PRO A 82 -4.65 12.82 4.35
C PRO A 82 -5.96 12.09 4.70
N ASN A 83 -5.90 11.26 5.75
CA ASN A 83 -7.07 10.51 6.22
C ASN A 83 -8.21 11.46 6.62
N GLY A 84 -9.44 11.07 6.34
CA GLY A 84 -10.64 11.85 6.63
C GLY A 84 -11.03 12.82 5.51
N LEU A 85 -10.30 12.85 4.39
CA LEU A 85 -10.65 13.72 3.26
C LEU A 85 -11.22 12.92 2.07
N ALA A 86 -10.74 11.69 1.86
CA ALA A 86 -11.25 10.87 0.77
C ALA A 86 -12.75 10.56 0.97
N CYS A 87 -13.16 10.28 2.21
CA CYS A 87 -14.56 9.99 2.52
C CYS A 87 -15.52 11.17 2.24
N LYS A 88 -14.99 12.38 2.13
CA LYS A 88 -15.80 13.58 1.79
C LYS A 88 -15.92 13.79 0.27
N MET A 89 -15.04 13.17 -0.49
CA MET A 89 -14.96 13.39 -1.95
C MET A 89 -15.43 12.18 -2.76
N ALA A 90 -15.12 10.98 -2.30
CA ALA A 90 -15.41 9.76 -3.04
C ALA A 90 -16.91 9.59 -3.36
N PRO A 91 -17.85 9.85 -2.43
CA PRO A 91 -19.27 9.68 -2.77
C PRO A 91 -19.69 10.49 -4.02
N ARG A 92 -19.23 11.74 -4.11
CA ARG A 92 -19.59 12.60 -5.25
C ARG A 92 -18.96 12.10 -6.55
N LEU A 93 -17.70 11.65 -6.50
CA LEU A 93 -17.02 11.10 -7.69
C LEU A 93 -17.69 9.82 -8.17
N LEU A 94 -18.12 8.96 -7.25
CA LEU A 94 -18.86 7.74 -7.58
C LEU A 94 -20.21 8.05 -8.22
N GLU A 95 -20.93 9.05 -7.71
CA GLU A 95 -22.19 9.54 -8.31
C GLU A 95 -21.99 10.01 -9.75
N LYS A 96 -20.81 10.58 -10.06
CA LYS A 96 -20.44 11.01 -11.41
C LYS A 96 -20.02 9.83 -12.30
N GLY A 97 -19.94 8.64 -11.73
CA GLY A 97 -19.57 7.42 -12.49
C GLY A 97 -18.08 7.11 -12.50
N CYS A 98 -17.26 7.87 -11.77
CA CYS A 98 -15.83 7.61 -11.72
C CYS A 98 -15.53 6.38 -10.87
N LYS A 99 -14.50 5.63 -11.25
CA LYS A 99 -13.85 4.69 -10.33
C LYS A 99 -12.94 5.47 -9.39
N VAL A 100 -12.95 5.12 -8.11
CA VAL A 100 -12.15 5.83 -7.10
C VAL A 100 -11.14 4.89 -6.47
N LEU A 101 -9.87 5.32 -6.47
CA LEU A 101 -8.76 4.59 -5.84
C LEU A 101 -8.21 5.46 -4.71
N ASP A 102 -8.52 5.07 -3.47
CA ASP A 102 -8.14 5.86 -2.30
C ASP A 102 -6.83 5.33 -1.70
N LEU A 103 -5.82 6.21 -1.61
CA LEU A 103 -4.53 5.88 -1.03
C LEU A 103 -4.46 6.23 0.47
N SER A 104 -5.52 6.87 1.01
CA SER A 104 -5.64 7.11 2.45
C SER A 104 -6.14 5.83 3.15
N ALA A 105 -6.46 5.92 4.43
CA ALA A 105 -7.02 4.78 5.17
C ALA A 105 -8.56 4.75 5.15
N ASP A 106 -9.21 5.74 4.52
CA ASP A 106 -10.65 5.95 4.66
C ASP A 106 -11.47 4.75 4.18
N TYR A 107 -10.97 4.00 3.18
CA TYR A 107 -11.73 2.90 2.57
C TYR A 107 -11.05 1.53 2.72
N ARG A 108 -10.14 1.38 3.71
CA ARG A 108 -9.45 0.11 3.96
C ARG A 108 -10.22 -0.84 4.87
N PHE A 109 -11.13 -0.31 5.69
CA PHE A 109 -11.72 -1.07 6.80
C PHE A 109 -13.15 -1.47 6.52
N ALA A 110 -13.43 -2.77 6.66
CA ALA A 110 -14.78 -3.31 6.60
C ALA A 110 -15.59 -2.89 7.85
N ASN A 111 -14.92 -2.79 9.00
CA ASN A 111 -15.53 -2.34 10.24
C ASN A 111 -15.18 -0.86 10.48
N LEU A 112 -16.18 0.00 10.37
CA LEU A 112 -15.99 1.45 10.52
C LEU A 112 -15.75 1.88 11.98
N GLU A 113 -16.19 1.09 12.96
CA GLU A 113 -15.89 1.35 14.36
C GLU A 113 -14.38 1.18 14.62
N THR A 114 -13.78 0.15 14.02
CA THR A 114 -12.32 -0.04 14.06
C THR A 114 -11.62 1.16 13.44
N TYR A 115 -12.07 1.60 12.25
CA TYR A 115 -11.49 2.79 11.60
C TYR A 115 -11.60 4.02 12.51
N GLN A 116 -12.79 4.27 13.07
CA GLN A 116 -13.02 5.44 13.93
C GLN A 116 -12.12 5.39 15.18
N SER A 117 -12.01 4.23 15.82
CA SER A 117 -11.23 4.09 17.07
C SER A 117 -9.73 4.31 16.84
N TRP A 118 -9.20 3.90 15.67
CA TRP A 118 -7.76 3.99 15.39
C TRP A 118 -7.37 5.29 14.67
N TYR A 119 -8.28 5.89 13.92
CA TYR A 119 -7.98 7.09 13.12
C TYR A 119 -8.65 8.36 13.65
N GLY A 120 -9.66 8.23 14.52
CA GLY A 120 -10.37 9.38 15.09
C GLY A 120 -11.24 10.11 14.09
N VAL A 121 -11.66 9.45 13.01
CA VAL A 121 -12.48 10.06 11.96
C VAL A 121 -13.87 9.46 11.99
N GLU A 122 -14.88 10.30 12.16
CA GLU A 122 -16.28 9.89 12.05
C GLU A 122 -16.67 9.79 10.58
N ARG A 123 -17.54 8.83 10.25
CA ARG A 123 -17.93 8.53 8.87
C ARG A 123 -19.41 8.83 8.66
N GLU A 124 -19.68 9.66 7.67
CA GLU A 124 -21.06 9.93 7.23
C GLU A 124 -21.44 9.07 6.01
N ASP A 125 -20.46 8.59 5.28
CA ASP A 125 -20.60 7.83 4.04
C ASP A 125 -20.65 6.31 4.26
N VAL A 126 -21.34 5.86 5.30
CA VAL A 126 -21.34 4.46 5.77
C VAL A 126 -21.67 3.47 4.64
N GLN A 127 -22.70 3.80 3.82
CA GLN A 127 -23.11 2.90 2.76
C GLN A 127 -22.04 2.80 1.66
N VAL A 128 -21.44 3.92 1.29
CA VAL A 128 -20.35 3.95 0.30
C VAL A 128 -19.16 3.13 0.80
N ALA A 129 -18.82 3.30 2.08
CA ALA A 129 -17.67 2.60 2.67
C ALA A 129 -17.84 1.07 2.63
N ARG A 130 -19.07 0.56 2.78
CA ARG A 130 -19.34 -0.88 2.75
C ARG A 130 -19.05 -1.52 1.39
N ASP A 131 -19.13 -0.74 0.31
CA ASP A 131 -18.94 -1.25 -1.05
C ASP A 131 -17.45 -1.20 -1.45
N ALA A 132 -16.58 -0.64 -0.61
CA ALA A 132 -15.15 -0.54 -0.90
C ALA A 132 -14.49 -1.91 -0.93
N VAL A 133 -13.58 -2.10 -1.89
CA VAL A 133 -12.80 -3.32 -2.00
C VAL A 133 -11.35 -3.02 -1.58
N TYR A 134 -10.78 -3.89 -0.77
CA TYR A 134 -9.38 -3.76 -0.34
C TYR A 134 -8.44 -3.98 -1.52
N GLY A 135 -7.57 -3.01 -1.78
CA GLY A 135 -6.77 -2.90 -3.01
C GLY A 135 -5.48 -3.71 -2.99
N LEU A 136 -5.57 -5.02 -2.77
CA LEU A 136 -4.42 -5.93 -2.84
C LEU A 136 -4.70 -6.98 -3.92
N PRO A 137 -4.34 -6.70 -5.20
CA PRO A 137 -4.71 -7.58 -6.32
C PRO A 137 -4.23 -9.01 -6.19
N GLU A 138 -3.14 -9.25 -5.46
CA GLU A 138 -2.63 -10.60 -5.21
C GLU A 138 -3.62 -11.47 -4.45
N LEU A 139 -4.56 -10.84 -3.70
CA LEU A 139 -5.58 -11.55 -2.93
C LEU A 139 -6.99 -11.36 -3.49
N TYR A 140 -7.29 -10.17 -4.02
CA TYR A 140 -8.66 -9.77 -4.30
C TYR A 140 -8.88 -9.33 -5.76
N ARG A 141 -8.08 -9.85 -6.70
CA ARG A 141 -8.11 -9.44 -8.13
C ARG A 141 -9.53 -9.40 -8.72
N ASP A 142 -10.30 -10.47 -8.50
CA ASP A 142 -11.65 -10.54 -9.11
C ASP A 142 -12.62 -9.52 -8.51
N ARG A 143 -12.50 -9.27 -7.21
CA ARG A 143 -13.30 -8.23 -6.54
C ARG A 143 -12.91 -6.84 -7.03
N ILE A 144 -11.59 -6.58 -7.16
CA ILE A 144 -11.07 -5.29 -7.64
C ILE A 144 -11.55 -5.01 -9.07
N ARG A 145 -11.54 -6.02 -9.93
CA ARG A 145 -11.94 -5.87 -11.33
C ARG A 145 -13.36 -5.30 -11.48
N SER A 146 -14.26 -5.66 -10.58
CA SER A 146 -15.67 -5.20 -10.61
C SER A 146 -15.93 -4.00 -9.70
N ALA A 147 -14.93 -3.55 -8.92
CA ALA A 147 -15.13 -2.49 -7.93
C ALA A 147 -15.24 -1.11 -8.58
N GLN A 148 -16.02 -0.23 -7.94
CA GLN A 148 -16.06 1.19 -8.24
C GLN A 148 -15.23 1.98 -7.23
N LEU A 149 -15.00 1.43 -6.04
CA LEU A 149 -14.25 2.07 -4.96
C LEU A 149 -13.23 1.09 -4.39
N ILE A 150 -11.98 1.48 -4.41
CA ILE A 150 -10.86 0.65 -3.95
C ILE A 150 -10.09 1.40 -2.86
N GLY A 151 -9.99 0.77 -1.68
CA GLY A 151 -9.15 1.26 -0.60
C GLY A 151 -7.75 0.65 -0.70
N CYS A 152 -6.78 1.42 -1.17
CA CYS A 152 -5.41 0.91 -1.39
C CYS A 152 -4.70 0.69 -0.05
N PRO A 153 -4.00 -0.44 0.13
CA PRO A 153 -3.36 -0.80 1.39
C PRO A 153 -2.32 0.21 1.87
N GLY A 154 -2.09 0.23 3.18
CA GLY A 154 -0.92 0.89 3.73
C GLY A 154 0.37 0.18 3.33
N CYS A 155 1.49 0.90 3.41
CA CYS A 155 2.77 0.35 2.93
C CYS A 155 3.25 -0.84 3.77
N TYR A 156 3.17 -0.73 5.11
CA TYR A 156 3.51 -1.88 5.96
C TYR A 156 2.54 -3.05 5.77
N PRO A 157 1.20 -2.82 5.74
CA PRO A 157 0.28 -3.92 5.45
C PRO A 157 0.58 -4.61 4.13
N THR A 158 0.92 -3.87 3.07
CA THR A 158 1.27 -4.48 1.78
C THR A 158 2.43 -5.47 1.94
N ALA A 159 3.55 -5.02 2.54
CA ALA A 159 4.72 -5.89 2.72
C ALA A 159 4.39 -7.10 3.60
N THR A 160 3.71 -6.84 4.72
CA THR A 160 3.41 -7.86 5.72
C THR A 160 2.42 -8.89 5.21
N LEU A 161 1.32 -8.44 4.60
CA LEU A 161 0.27 -9.33 4.12
C LEU A 161 0.76 -10.21 2.96
N LEU A 162 1.58 -9.66 2.06
CA LEU A 162 2.18 -10.49 1.01
C LEU A 162 3.09 -11.56 1.60
N GLY A 163 3.78 -11.24 2.71
CA GLY A 163 4.58 -12.24 3.42
C GLY A 163 3.74 -13.28 4.15
N LEU A 164 2.59 -12.89 4.73
CA LEU A 164 1.78 -13.76 5.60
C LEU A 164 0.71 -14.57 4.87
N SER A 165 0.23 -14.07 3.74
CA SER A 165 -1.00 -14.63 3.13
C SER A 165 -0.96 -16.12 2.85
N PRO A 166 0.14 -16.69 2.30
CA PRO A 166 0.14 -18.14 2.07
C PRO A 166 0.05 -18.94 3.37
N LEU A 167 0.72 -18.47 4.43
CA LEU A 167 0.71 -19.16 5.73
C LEU A 167 -0.65 -19.12 6.40
N MET A 168 -1.30 -17.93 6.39
CA MET A 168 -2.62 -17.73 6.99
C MET A 168 -3.69 -18.51 6.22
N LYS A 169 -3.73 -18.34 4.89
CA LYS A 169 -4.76 -18.93 4.03
C LYS A 169 -4.76 -20.46 4.08
N GLN A 170 -3.60 -21.07 4.23
CA GLN A 170 -3.45 -22.53 4.25
C GLN A 170 -3.37 -23.09 5.68
N GLY A 171 -3.49 -22.25 6.70
CA GLY A 171 -3.49 -22.68 8.10
C GLY A 171 -2.18 -23.31 8.54
N LEU A 172 -1.04 -22.87 8.00
CA LEU A 172 0.27 -23.50 8.24
C LEU A 172 0.92 -23.05 9.54
N ILE A 173 0.42 -21.97 10.15
CA ILE A 173 1.00 -21.42 11.37
C ILE A 173 -0.07 -21.31 12.46
N ILE A 174 0.38 -21.09 13.67
CA ILE A 174 -0.45 -20.68 14.81
C ILE A 174 -0.56 -19.15 14.72
N PRO A 175 -1.72 -18.59 14.29
CA PRO A 175 -1.79 -17.16 13.99
C PRO A 175 -1.41 -16.25 15.17
N GLU A 176 -1.78 -16.65 16.39
CA GLU A 176 -1.54 -15.88 17.62
C GLU A 176 -0.04 -15.78 17.96
N SER A 177 0.81 -16.59 17.32
CA SER A 177 2.26 -16.55 17.52
C SER A 177 2.95 -15.55 16.57
N THR A 178 2.20 -14.80 15.79
CA THR A 178 2.74 -13.93 14.71
C THR A 178 3.32 -12.63 15.27
N UNK A 179 4.56 -12.30 15.09
CA UNK A 179 5.18 -11.30 15.40
C UNK A 179 5.64 -10.68 14.31
N ILE A 180 5.60 -9.44 14.04
CA ILE A 180 6.00 -8.67 12.86
C ILE A 180 6.92 -7.53 13.29
N ASP A 181 8.13 -7.58 12.85
CA ASP A 181 9.17 -6.58 13.16
C ASP A 181 9.54 -5.90 11.84
N ALA A 182 9.02 -4.68 11.61
CA ALA A 182 9.12 -4.04 10.31
C ALA A 182 9.97 -2.76 10.35
N LYS A 183 10.71 -2.51 9.28
CA LYS A 183 11.62 -1.38 9.12
C LYS A 183 11.20 -0.58 7.90
N SER A 184 11.13 0.76 8.02
CA SER A 184 10.72 1.65 6.92
C SER A 184 11.65 2.82 6.77
N GLY A 185 11.87 3.23 5.53
CA GLY A 185 12.53 4.51 5.25
C GLY A 185 11.64 5.70 5.62
N THR A 186 12.27 6.86 5.79
CA THR A 186 11.64 8.10 6.28
C THR A 186 10.54 8.65 5.38
N SER A 187 10.59 8.39 4.07
CA SER A 187 9.56 8.87 3.14
C SER A 187 8.16 8.31 3.44
N GLY A 188 8.07 7.23 4.22
CA GLY A 188 6.80 6.69 4.68
C GLY A 188 5.99 7.65 5.54
N GLY A 189 6.64 8.61 6.18
CA GLY A 189 5.98 9.65 6.97
C GLY A 189 5.35 10.78 6.14
N GLY A 190 5.54 10.76 4.82
CA GLY A 190 5.00 11.78 3.92
C GLY A 190 5.89 13.02 3.82
N ARG A 191 5.41 14.01 3.04
CA ARG A 191 6.19 15.21 2.72
C ARG A 191 6.13 16.29 3.81
N LYS A 192 5.16 16.22 4.70
CA LYS A 192 5.03 17.20 5.78
C LYS A 192 6.17 17.06 6.77
N ALA A 193 6.86 18.15 7.06
CA ALA A 193 7.99 18.13 7.99
C ALA A 193 7.53 17.76 9.41
N SER A 194 8.29 16.90 10.06
CA SER A 194 8.13 16.58 11.46
C SER A 194 9.50 16.26 12.05
N THR A 195 9.69 16.50 13.35
CA THR A 195 11.00 16.44 13.98
C THR A 195 11.71 15.11 13.72
N HIS A 196 11.02 13.98 13.94
CA HIS A 196 11.65 12.65 13.82
C HIS A 196 11.98 12.27 12.36
N LEU A 197 11.56 13.07 11.38
CA LEU A 197 11.89 12.87 9.96
C LEU A 197 12.98 13.82 9.45
N LEU A 198 13.42 14.76 10.29
CA LEU A 198 14.52 15.66 9.92
C LEU A 198 15.81 14.86 9.78
N LEU A 199 16.65 15.23 8.84
CA LEU A 199 17.92 14.53 8.60
C LEU A 199 18.76 14.42 9.88
N ALA A 200 18.85 15.50 10.65
CA ALA A 200 19.65 15.52 11.88
C ALA A 200 19.12 14.58 12.98
N GLU A 201 17.84 14.20 12.90
CA GLU A 201 17.22 13.30 13.88
C GLU A 201 17.18 11.85 13.38
N ALA A 202 17.02 11.67 12.07
CA ALA A 202 16.83 10.36 11.46
C ALA A 202 18.16 9.70 11.04
N ASP A 203 19.17 10.50 10.70
CA ASP A 203 20.43 9.95 10.20
C ASP A 203 21.16 9.20 11.32
N ASN A 204 21.75 8.06 10.97
CA ASN A 204 22.49 7.19 11.90
C ASN A 204 21.66 6.71 13.10
N SER A 205 20.33 6.73 12.99
CA SER A 205 19.43 6.36 14.08
C SER A 205 18.40 5.34 13.60
N ILE A 206 18.16 4.32 14.43
CA ILE A 206 17.07 3.35 14.22
C ILE A 206 16.16 3.42 15.45
N GLY A 207 14.91 3.73 15.24
CA GLY A 207 13.97 3.87 16.35
C GLY A 207 12.63 3.19 16.12
N ALA A 208 12.15 2.44 17.12
CA ALA A 208 10.79 1.93 17.11
C ALA A 208 9.81 3.10 17.34
N TYR A 209 8.68 3.05 16.66
CA TYR A 209 7.64 4.07 16.85
C TYR A 209 6.26 3.44 16.80
N GLY A 210 5.28 4.10 17.39
CA GLY A 210 3.91 3.62 17.38
C GLY A 210 3.72 2.22 17.98
N VAL A 211 4.61 1.82 18.90
CA VAL A 211 4.60 0.47 19.49
C VAL A 211 3.25 0.20 20.14
N ALA A 212 2.62 -0.92 19.79
CA ALA A 212 1.30 -1.37 20.25
C ALA A 212 0.15 -0.42 19.90
N ARG A 213 0.39 0.62 19.07
CA ARG A 213 -0.67 1.60 18.70
C ARG A 213 -0.52 2.14 17.27
N HIS A 214 0.27 1.48 16.44
CA HIS A 214 0.44 1.90 15.03
C HIS A 214 -0.85 1.61 14.26
N ARG A 215 -1.31 2.61 13.48
CA ARG A 215 -2.59 2.55 12.77
C ARG A 215 -2.67 1.47 11.69
N HIS A 216 -1.56 0.86 11.27
CA HIS A 216 -1.57 -0.28 10.35
C HIS A 216 -1.86 -1.61 11.05
N THR A 217 -1.80 -1.67 12.39
CA THR A 217 -2.05 -2.92 13.13
C THR A 217 -3.44 -3.50 12.80
N PRO A 218 -4.54 -2.75 13.00
CA PRO A 218 -5.87 -3.33 12.73
C PRO A 218 -6.10 -3.65 11.25
N GLU A 219 -5.41 -2.97 10.34
CA GLU A 219 -5.47 -3.26 8.91
C GLU A 219 -4.87 -4.65 8.63
N ILE A 220 -3.71 -4.95 9.23
CA ILE A 220 -3.07 -6.27 9.11
C ILE A 220 -3.97 -7.34 9.72
N GLU A 221 -4.48 -7.10 10.92
CA GLU A 221 -5.36 -8.03 11.65
C GLU A 221 -6.62 -8.35 10.87
N GLN A 222 -7.25 -7.34 10.25
CA GLN A 222 -8.46 -7.53 9.44
C GLN A 222 -8.22 -8.53 8.32
N ILE A 223 -7.14 -8.36 7.56
CA ILE A 223 -6.88 -9.23 6.40
C ILE A 223 -6.40 -10.62 6.85
N CYS A 224 -5.58 -10.69 7.92
CA CYS A 224 -5.19 -11.97 8.49
C CYS A 224 -6.41 -12.75 8.98
N SER A 225 -7.38 -12.07 9.60
CA SER A 225 -8.62 -12.70 10.07
C SER A 225 -9.49 -13.19 8.90
N ASP A 226 -9.58 -12.38 7.83
CA ASP A 226 -10.29 -12.79 6.61
C ASP A 226 -9.68 -14.06 6.01
N LEU A 227 -8.35 -14.13 5.96
CA LEU A 227 -7.64 -15.29 5.39
C LEU A 227 -7.73 -16.53 6.28
N ALA A 228 -7.68 -16.34 7.60
CA ALA A 228 -7.74 -17.44 8.58
C ALA A 228 -9.16 -17.95 8.82
N GLY A 229 -10.18 -17.13 8.56
CA GLY A 229 -11.58 -17.46 8.82
C GLY A 229 -12.00 -17.28 10.27
N HIS A 230 -11.17 -16.65 11.09
CA HIS A 230 -11.46 -16.33 12.50
C HIS A 230 -10.63 -15.12 12.92
N GLU A 231 -10.98 -14.51 14.04
CA GLU A 231 -10.25 -13.34 14.53
C GLU A 231 -8.77 -13.67 14.79
N VAL A 232 -7.89 -12.84 14.26
CA VAL A 232 -6.44 -12.96 14.44
C VAL A 232 -5.90 -11.63 14.95
N LEU A 233 -5.20 -11.66 16.06
CA LEU A 233 -4.46 -10.50 16.57
C LEU A 233 -2.98 -10.75 16.36
N VAL A 234 -2.25 -9.72 15.96
CA VAL A 234 -0.81 -9.84 15.69
C VAL A 234 -0.03 -8.82 16.52
N GLN A 235 1.22 -9.14 16.79
CA GLN A 235 2.13 -8.17 17.40
C GLN A 235 2.92 -7.48 16.28
N PHE A 236 2.72 -6.16 16.12
CA PHE A 236 3.35 -5.38 15.07
C PHE A 236 4.20 -4.25 15.67
N THR A 237 5.48 -4.23 15.35
CA THR A 237 6.42 -3.20 15.81
C THR A 237 7.15 -2.58 14.62
N PRO A 238 6.78 -1.36 14.22
CA PRO A 238 7.49 -0.67 13.14
C PRO A 238 8.69 0.10 13.65
N HIS A 239 9.72 0.21 12.78
CA HIS A 239 10.93 0.98 13.06
C HIS A 239 11.19 1.94 11.91
N LEU A 240 11.66 3.14 12.25
CA LEU A 240 12.17 4.09 11.28
C LEU A 240 13.68 3.85 11.10
N MET A 241 14.11 3.80 9.84
CA MET A 241 15.49 3.52 9.46
C MET A 241 16.13 4.76 8.81
N PRO A 242 17.46 4.94 8.94
CA PRO A 242 18.16 6.05 8.29
C PRO A 242 18.34 5.79 6.79
N MET A 243 17.22 5.69 6.08
CA MET A 243 17.17 5.55 4.63
C MET A 243 15.92 6.25 4.12
N VAL A 244 15.93 6.67 2.86
CA VAL A 244 14.79 7.41 2.30
C VAL A 244 13.64 6.46 1.95
N ARG A 245 13.95 5.33 1.28
CA ARG A 245 12.94 4.43 0.73
C ARG A 245 13.19 2.99 1.14
N GLY A 246 12.12 2.22 1.13
CA GLY A 246 12.13 0.78 1.32
C GLY A 246 11.45 0.38 2.63
N ILE A 247 10.79 -0.78 2.58
CA ILE A 247 10.29 -1.48 3.77
C ILE A 247 10.85 -2.89 3.76
N LEU A 248 11.30 -3.35 4.93
CA LEU A 248 11.60 -4.75 5.18
C LEU A 248 10.73 -5.18 6.36
N SER A 249 9.80 -6.09 6.11
CA SER A 249 8.97 -6.69 7.16
C SER A 249 9.53 -8.08 7.47
N THR A 250 10.00 -8.29 8.71
CA THR A 250 10.46 -9.59 9.18
C THR A 250 9.37 -10.17 10.07
N ILE A 251 8.88 -11.33 9.70
CA ILE A 251 7.71 -11.94 10.30
C ILE A 251 8.12 -13.28 10.89
N TYR A 252 7.74 -13.52 12.12
CA TYR A 252 8.01 -14.77 12.83
C TYR A 252 6.68 -15.40 13.23
N ALA A 253 6.55 -16.72 13.01
CA ALA A 253 5.37 -17.45 13.47
C ALA A 253 5.74 -18.90 13.77
N THR A 254 4.97 -19.56 14.62
CA THR A 254 5.14 -20.96 14.97
C THR A 254 4.42 -21.83 13.92
N LEU A 255 5.12 -22.77 13.33
CA LEU A 255 4.52 -23.73 12.39
C LEU A 255 3.61 -24.69 13.15
N ARG A 256 2.45 -25.02 12.56
CA ARG A 256 1.55 -26.06 13.10
C ARG A 256 2.17 -27.43 12.93
N ASP A 257 2.83 -27.67 11.81
CA ASP A 257 3.51 -28.93 11.53
C ASP A 257 5.02 -28.68 11.62
N PRO A 258 5.67 -29.20 12.66
CA PRO A 258 7.13 -29.05 12.81
C PRO A 258 7.95 -29.81 11.77
N GLY A 259 7.31 -30.67 10.97
CA GLY A 259 7.96 -31.38 9.87
C GLY A 259 8.14 -30.56 8.59
N LEU A 260 7.46 -29.40 8.48
CA LEU A 260 7.61 -28.55 7.31
C LEU A 260 9.02 -27.94 7.26
N VAL A 261 9.64 -28.01 6.10
CA VAL A 261 10.96 -27.41 5.89
C VAL A 261 10.86 -26.21 4.94
N ARG A 262 11.94 -25.45 4.88
CA ARG A 262 12.01 -24.23 4.06
C ARG A 262 11.60 -24.50 2.59
N GLU A 263 12.03 -25.60 2.03
CA GLU A 263 11.80 -25.95 0.62
C GLU A 263 10.33 -26.20 0.32
N ASP A 264 9.61 -26.79 1.28
CA ASP A 264 8.15 -26.97 1.19
C ASP A 264 7.46 -25.60 1.14
N LEU A 265 7.86 -24.71 2.04
CA LEU A 265 7.26 -23.37 2.10
C LEU A 265 7.55 -22.56 0.84
N ILE A 266 8.77 -22.63 0.31
CA ILE A 266 9.11 -21.96 -0.96
C ILE A 266 8.16 -22.46 -2.06
N THR A 267 7.96 -23.78 -2.16
CA THR A 267 7.06 -24.38 -3.15
C THR A 267 5.63 -23.87 -2.98
N ILE A 268 5.14 -23.82 -1.73
CA ILE A 268 3.80 -23.31 -1.41
C ILE A 268 3.65 -21.84 -1.84
N TYR A 269 4.65 -21.01 -1.53
CA TYR A 269 4.61 -19.59 -1.89
C TYR A 269 4.64 -19.38 -3.40
N GLN A 270 5.49 -20.15 -4.10
CA GLN A 270 5.57 -20.09 -5.58
C GLN A 270 4.22 -20.48 -6.22
N ALA A 271 3.58 -21.51 -5.69
CA ALA A 271 2.27 -21.94 -6.17
C ALA A 271 1.20 -20.88 -5.89
N PHE A 272 1.23 -20.28 -4.69
CA PHE A 272 0.26 -19.25 -4.27
C PHE A 272 0.36 -18.02 -5.17
N TYR A 273 1.58 -17.57 -5.46
CA TYR A 273 1.83 -16.33 -6.22
C TYR A 273 2.12 -16.55 -7.71
N ARG A 274 1.82 -17.73 -8.26
CA ARG A 274 2.14 -18.06 -9.67
C ARG A 274 1.56 -17.06 -10.68
N ASN A 275 0.44 -16.42 -10.33
CA ASN A 275 -0.24 -15.43 -11.18
C ASN A 275 -0.05 -13.99 -10.69
N ALA A 276 0.94 -13.76 -9.82
CA ALA A 276 1.21 -12.45 -9.22
C ALA A 276 2.58 -11.94 -9.70
N PRO A 277 2.63 -11.27 -10.86
CA PRO A 277 3.92 -10.93 -11.49
C PRO A 277 4.79 -9.98 -10.67
N TRP A 278 4.20 -9.28 -9.70
CA TRP A 278 4.94 -8.34 -8.87
C TRP A 278 5.45 -8.97 -7.55
N VAL A 279 5.19 -10.28 -7.32
CA VAL A 279 5.70 -10.97 -6.13
C VAL A 279 6.77 -11.98 -6.58
N ASN A 280 7.96 -11.83 -6.05
CA ASN A 280 9.12 -12.65 -6.38
C ASN A 280 9.57 -13.45 -5.14
N ILE A 281 9.41 -14.76 -5.18
CA ILE A 281 9.85 -15.67 -4.11
C ILE A 281 11.33 -15.99 -4.36
N LEU A 282 12.18 -15.60 -3.42
CA LEU A 282 13.62 -15.75 -3.57
C LEU A 282 14.05 -17.22 -3.40
N PRO A 283 15.16 -17.61 -4.04
CA PRO A 283 15.70 -18.96 -3.84
C PRO A 283 16.09 -19.24 -2.40
N SER A 284 16.15 -20.52 -2.06
CA SER A 284 16.58 -21.00 -0.74
C SER A 284 17.86 -20.25 -0.28
N ARG A 285 17.86 -19.80 0.97
CA ARG A 285 18.99 -19.08 1.60
C ARG A 285 19.30 -17.71 0.97
N THR A 286 18.33 -17.14 0.25
CA THR A 286 18.44 -15.78 -0.28
C THR A 286 17.37 -14.91 0.41
N TYR A 287 17.78 -13.78 0.95
CA TYR A 287 16.90 -12.92 1.75
C TYR A 287 16.84 -11.53 1.13
N PRO A 288 15.64 -10.91 1.08
CA PRO A 288 15.48 -9.66 0.35
C PRO A 288 16.20 -8.48 1.01
N GLN A 289 16.58 -7.52 0.19
CA GLN A 289 17.15 -6.24 0.63
C GLN A 289 16.33 -5.11 0.05
N THR A 290 16.11 -4.07 0.83
CA THR A 290 15.31 -2.92 0.39
C THR A 290 15.87 -2.29 -0.90
N LYS A 291 17.20 -2.25 -1.07
CA LYS A 291 17.82 -1.68 -2.26
C LYS A 291 17.48 -2.43 -3.56
N TRP A 292 17.11 -3.72 -3.47
CA TRP A 292 16.78 -4.52 -4.66
C TRP A 292 15.39 -4.23 -5.20
N VAL A 293 14.51 -3.67 -4.36
CA VAL A 293 13.12 -3.37 -4.74
C VAL A 293 12.84 -1.87 -4.89
N CYS A 294 13.74 -1.01 -4.39
CA CYS A 294 13.56 0.43 -4.52
C CYS A 294 13.45 0.84 -6.00
N GLY A 295 12.47 1.70 -6.30
CA GLY A 295 12.20 2.17 -7.64
C GLY A 295 11.33 1.24 -8.47
N SER A 296 10.89 0.11 -7.90
CA SER A 296 10.08 -0.89 -8.62
C SER A 296 8.77 -1.20 -7.88
N ASN A 297 7.86 -1.88 -8.57
CA ASN A 297 6.61 -2.38 -7.96
C ASN A 297 6.78 -3.81 -7.43
N LEU A 298 8.01 -4.29 -7.28
CA LEU A 298 8.28 -5.65 -6.82
C LEU A 298 8.13 -5.79 -5.31
N CYS A 299 7.60 -6.93 -4.90
CA CYS A 299 7.69 -7.45 -3.54
C CYS A 299 8.61 -8.67 -3.59
N GLN A 300 9.71 -8.66 -2.86
CA GLN A 300 10.60 -9.83 -2.76
C GLN A 300 10.42 -10.51 -1.42
N ILE A 301 10.25 -11.84 -1.43
CA ILE A 301 9.98 -12.62 -0.22
C ILE A 301 11.05 -13.72 -0.09
N GLY A 302 11.74 -13.72 1.06
CA GLY A 302 12.65 -14.79 1.46
C GLY A 302 12.07 -15.55 2.65
N ILE A 303 12.30 -16.85 2.71
CA ILE A 303 11.69 -17.74 3.70
C ILE A 303 12.79 -18.58 4.36
N GLU A 304 12.67 -18.75 5.67
CA GLU A 304 13.53 -19.65 6.44
C GLU A 304 12.71 -20.39 7.50
N VAL A 305 13.15 -21.57 7.84
CA VAL A 305 12.58 -22.36 8.96
C VAL A 305 13.69 -22.63 9.96
N ASP A 306 13.50 -22.15 11.18
CA ASP A 306 14.40 -22.48 12.29
C ASP A 306 13.83 -23.73 12.98
N SER A 307 14.32 -24.89 12.59
CA SER A 307 13.87 -26.17 13.12
C SER A 307 14.12 -26.33 14.63
N ARG A 308 15.11 -25.59 15.18
CA ARG A 308 15.39 -25.62 16.63
C ARG A 308 14.25 -25.02 17.44
N THR A 309 13.53 -24.04 16.86
CA THR A 309 12.47 -23.32 17.56
C THR A 309 11.08 -23.64 17.02
N GLY A 310 11.00 -24.36 15.90
CA GLY A 310 9.73 -24.64 15.22
C GLY A 310 9.13 -23.40 14.56
N ARG A 311 9.95 -22.39 14.25
CA ARG A 311 9.45 -21.12 13.71
C ARG A 311 9.78 -20.94 12.24
N VAL A 312 8.80 -20.42 11.50
CA VAL A 312 9.04 -19.87 10.18
C VAL A 312 9.41 -18.38 10.33
N ILE A 313 10.36 -17.95 9.51
CA ILE A 313 10.80 -16.56 9.42
C ILE A 313 10.58 -16.13 7.97
N VAL A 314 9.67 -15.19 7.76
CA VAL A 314 9.40 -14.64 6.41
C VAL A 314 9.89 -13.21 6.37
N MET A 315 10.70 -12.91 5.38
CA MET A 315 11.20 -11.55 5.15
C MET A 315 10.61 -11.05 3.84
N SER A 316 9.89 -9.92 3.90
CA SER A 316 9.22 -9.33 2.75
C SER A 316 9.72 -7.89 2.57
N ALA A 317 10.22 -7.57 1.37
CA ALA A 317 10.72 -6.22 1.07
C ALA A 317 9.98 -5.60 -0.12
N ILE A 318 9.67 -4.30 0.01
CA ILE A 318 9.01 -3.49 -1.03
C ILE A 318 9.59 -2.07 -1.04
N ASP A 319 9.32 -1.33 -2.12
CA ASP A 319 9.44 0.14 -2.12
C ASP A 319 8.18 0.71 -1.49
N ASN A 320 8.31 1.44 -0.39
CA ASN A 320 7.16 1.96 0.37
C ASN A 320 6.31 2.98 -0.40
N LEU A 321 6.88 3.67 -1.40
CA LEU A 321 6.14 4.65 -2.22
C LEU A 321 5.60 4.06 -3.51
N LEU A 322 6.12 2.90 -3.95
CA LEU A 322 5.64 2.21 -5.17
C LEU A 322 4.74 1.04 -4.79
N LYS A 323 5.28 -0.15 -4.58
CA LYS A 323 4.44 -1.30 -4.18
C LYS A 323 3.67 -1.01 -2.90
N GLY A 324 4.23 -0.19 -2.01
CA GLY A 324 3.57 0.21 -0.76
C GLY A 324 2.55 1.34 -0.90
N GLN A 325 2.41 1.97 -2.08
CA GLN A 325 1.50 3.12 -2.24
C GLN A 325 1.07 3.31 -3.69
N ALA A 326 1.78 4.17 -4.47
CA ALA A 326 1.36 4.58 -5.80
C ALA A 326 1.37 3.42 -6.82
N GLY A 327 2.38 2.57 -6.77
CA GLY A 327 2.47 1.43 -7.68
C GLY A 327 1.36 0.42 -7.45
N GLN A 328 1.01 0.20 -6.17
CA GLN A 328 -0.12 -0.67 -5.81
C GLN A 328 -1.44 -0.09 -6.33
N ALA A 329 -1.64 1.21 -6.18
CA ALA A 329 -2.85 1.87 -6.67
C ALA A 329 -2.98 1.77 -8.19
N VAL A 330 -1.88 1.98 -8.93
CA VAL A 330 -1.90 1.84 -10.40
C VAL A 330 -2.13 0.39 -10.81
N GLN A 331 -1.65 -0.58 -10.02
CA GLN A 331 -1.85 -2.00 -10.28
C GLN A 331 -3.33 -2.39 -10.12
N CYS A 332 -4.07 -1.78 -9.20
CA CYS A 332 -5.50 -2.00 -9.00
C CYS A 332 -6.33 -1.51 -10.18
#